data_58e8d37669f5be0d6fc3d43b535853f2
#
_entry.id   58e8d37669f5be0d6fc3d43b535853f2
#
_cell.length_a   1.000
_cell.length_b   1.000
_cell.length_c   1.000
_cell.angle_alpha   90.00
_cell.angle_beta   90.00
_cell.angle_gamma   90.00
#
_symmetry.space_group_name_H-M   'P 1'
#
loop_
_entity.id
_entity.type
_entity.pdbx_description
1 polymer ?
#
loop_
_entity_poly.entity_id
_entity_poly.type
_entity_poly.pdbx_seq_one_letter_code
_entity_poly.pdbx_strand_id
1 'polypeptide(L)'
;TGLHLALYARCGLVGLTGALADTDLGLSSPPPRTTRTLWHLLTQSSPLGMVSPDSTCLRSGTASGALIPVNLALLCSLLGTPFQPDLAGKILLVEDVWEAPYRLDRMFTQLRLAGILDTIAGLALGAFTKCFVPEEMANSPDLEEIVLDAMGDRNVPVLSGIGYGHMPDRLVLPMGVASRLDASAGQLTILEPAVDVS
;
A
#
# COMPACT_ATOMS: atom_id res chain seq x y z
N THR A 1 -2.74 -0.44 -10.91
CA THR A 1 -3.59 -0.13 -9.73
C THR A 1 -5.02 0.20 -10.13
N GLY A 2 -5.28 1.19 -11.00
CA GLY A 2 -6.66 1.65 -11.31
C GLY A 2 -7.60 0.53 -11.77
N LEU A 3 -7.18 -0.34 -12.70
CA LEU A 3 -7.99 -1.49 -13.13
C LEU A 3 -8.26 -2.47 -11.97
N HIS A 4 -7.25 -2.78 -11.15
CA HIS A 4 -7.41 -3.69 -10.00
C HIS A 4 -8.41 -3.13 -8.98
N LEU A 5 -8.31 -1.81 -8.65
CA LEU A 5 -9.26 -1.15 -7.77
C LEU A 5 -10.69 -1.19 -8.30
N ALA A 6 -10.86 -0.93 -9.61
CA ALA A 6 -12.17 -0.98 -10.27
C ALA A 6 -12.78 -2.40 -10.23
N LEU A 7 -11.99 -3.44 -10.50
CA LEU A 7 -12.43 -4.84 -10.43
C LEU A 7 -12.74 -5.24 -8.97
N TYR A 8 -11.90 -4.85 -8.02
CA TYR A 8 -12.16 -5.09 -6.61
C TYR A 8 -13.46 -4.40 -6.15
N ALA A 9 -13.65 -3.12 -6.50
CA ALA A 9 -14.85 -2.36 -6.14
C ALA A 9 -16.14 -2.94 -6.74
N ARG A 10 -16.07 -3.50 -7.96
CA ARG A 10 -17.27 -3.97 -8.71
C ARG A 10 -17.58 -5.44 -8.49
N CYS A 11 -16.59 -6.27 -8.28
CA CYS A 11 -16.73 -7.73 -8.28
C CYS A 11 -16.09 -8.40 -7.05
N GLY A 12 -15.41 -7.67 -6.17
CA GLY A 12 -14.64 -8.26 -5.06
C GLY A 12 -13.44 -9.11 -5.52
N LEU A 13 -12.95 -8.89 -6.75
CA LEU A 13 -11.88 -9.70 -7.31
C LEU A 13 -10.58 -9.49 -6.54
N VAL A 14 -10.06 -10.55 -5.94
CA VAL A 14 -8.70 -10.58 -5.39
C VAL A 14 -7.70 -10.51 -6.54
N GLY A 15 -6.79 -9.56 -6.48
CA GLY A 15 -5.76 -9.36 -7.49
C GLY A 15 -4.36 -9.36 -6.89
N LEU A 16 -3.35 -9.54 -7.71
CA LEU A 16 -1.95 -9.41 -7.31
C LEU A 16 -1.38 -8.11 -7.88
N THR A 17 -0.64 -7.37 -7.06
CA THR A 17 -0.05 -6.08 -7.45
C THR A 17 1.41 -6.00 -7.02
N GLY A 18 2.26 -5.36 -7.84
CA GLY A 18 3.69 -5.17 -7.58
C GLY A 18 4.60 -5.55 -8.75
N ALA A 19 4.46 -6.76 -9.31
CA ALA A 19 5.29 -7.19 -10.43
C ALA A 19 4.88 -6.54 -11.76
N LEU A 20 5.87 -6.13 -12.54
CA LEU A 20 5.72 -5.62 -13.91
C LEU A 20 6.40 -6.57 -14.89
N ALA A 21 5.72 -6.83 -16.02
CA ALA A 21 6.20 -7.83 -16.99
C ALA A 21 7.50 -7.39 -17.67
N ASP A 22 7.64 -6.10 -17.98
CA ASP A 22 8.77 -5.54 -18.72
C ASP A 22 9.96 -5.17 -17.81
N THR A 23 9.70 -4.48 -16.71
CA THR A 23 10.75 -3.93 -15.83
C THR A 23 11.19 -4.87 -14.71
N ASP A 24 10.47 -5.97 -14.47
CA ASP A 24 10.86 -6.96 -13.48
C ASP A 24 11.08 -8.34 -14.12
N LEU A 25 10.04 -8.95 -14.70
CA LEU A 25 10.10 -10.33 -15.19
C LEU A 25 10.82 -10.45 -16.54
N GLY A 26 10.86 -9.39 -17.35
CA GLY A 26 11.56 -9.35 -18.64
C GLY A 26 13.06 -9.14 -18.52
N LEU A 27 13.59 -8.92 -17.32
CA LEU A 27 15.02 -8.76 -17.11
C LEU A 27 15.77 -10.10 -17.25
N SER A 28 17.02 -10.05 -17.70
CA SER A 28 17.91 -11.24 -17.73
C SER A 28 18.19 -11.83 -16.33
N SER A 29 18.02 -11.01 -15.30
CA SER A 29 18.08 -11.42 -13.88
C SER A 29 16.90 -10.75 -13.15
N PRO A 30 15.74 -11.40 -13.10
CA PRO A 30 14.57 -10.87 -12.40
C PRO A 30 14.83 -10.66 -10.90
N PRO A 31 14.26 -9.61 -10.29
CA PRO A 31 14.46 -9.32 -8.87
C PRO A 31 14.02 -10.49 -7.98
N PRO A 32 14.87 -10.98 -7.06
CA PRO A 32 14.61 -12.22 -6.33
C PRO A 32 13.38 -12.18 -5.41
N ARG A 33 13.18 -11.08 -4.68
CA ARG A 33 12.03 -10.92 -3.78
C ARG A 33 10.73 -10.78 -4.57
N THR A 34 10.73 -9.98 -5.64
CA THR A 34 9.58 -9.83 -6.54
C THR A 34 9.16 -11.17 -7.14
N THR A 35 10.13 -11.91 -7.69
CA THR A 35 9.90 -13.23 -8.29
C THR A 35 9.38 -14.23 -7.26
N ARG A 36 10.03 -14.32 -6.10
CA ARG A 36 9.65 -15.27 -5.03
C ARG A 36 8.23 -14.99 -4.52
N THR A 37 7.89 -13.73 -4.24
CA THR A 37 6.56 -13.38 -3.72
C THR A 37 5.48 -13.57 -4.77
N LEU A 38 5.75 -13.26 -6.05
CA LEU A 38 4.82 -13.51 -7.16
C LEU A 38 4.49 -15.00 -7.28
N TRP A 39 5.51 -15.84 -7.38
CA TRP A 39 5.29 -17.28 -7.55
C TRP A 39 4.65 -17.92 -6.32
N HIS A 40 5.01 -17.50 -5.11
CA HIS A 40 4.32 -17.97 -3.91
C HIS A 40 2.82 -17.68 -3.99
N LEU A 41 2.43 -16.44 -4.30
CA LEU A 41 1.02 -16.02 -4.36
C LEU A 41 0.24 -16.69 -5.50
N LEU A 42 0.91 -17.11 -6.58
CA LEU A 42 0.27 -17.78 -7.72
C LEU A 42 0.14 -19.30 -7.56
N THR A 43 0.99 -19.93 -6.74
CA THR A 43 1.14 -21.40 -6.75
C THR A 43 1.01 -22.05 -5.38
N GLN A 44 0.87 -21.27 -4.29
CA GLN A 44 0.78 -21.83 -2.95
C GLN A 44 -0.54 -21.48 -2.28
N SER A 45 -1.22 -22.50 -1.72
CA SER A 45 -2.41 -22.33 -0.87
C SER A 45 -2.05 -21.99 0.58
N SER A 46 -0.92 -21.33 0.80
CA SER A 46 -0.47 -20.86 2.13
C SER A 46 -0.34 -19.34 2.14
N PRO A 47 -0.61 -18.68 3.28
CA PRO A 47 -0.39 -17.24 3.41
C PRO A 47 1.07 -16.86 3.13
N LEU A 48 1.29 -15.65 2.59
CA LEU A 48 2.65 -15.11 2.42
C LEU A 48 3.33 -14.85 3.78
N GLY A 49 2.55 -14.71 4.86
CA GLY A 49 3.05 -14.46 6.20
C GLY A 49 3.54 -13.03 6.41
N MET A 50 4.54 -12.84 7.27
CA MET A 50 5.13 -11.54 7.56
C MET A 50 5.97 -11.03 6.39
N VAL A 51 5.71 -9.81 5.93
CA VAL A 51 6.31 -9.21 4.72
C VAL A 51 7.17 -7.98 4.97
N SER A 52 7.23 -7.47 6.21
CA SER A 52 7.88 -6.19 6.52
C SER A 52 8.78 -6.29 7.76
N PRO A 53 10.04 -6.76 7.62
CA PRO A 53 10.94 -6.89 8.77
C PRO A 53 11.56 -5.58 9.25
N ASP A 54 11.67 -4.54 8.40
CA ASP A 54 12.43 -3.30 8.67
C ASP A 54 11.53 -2.04 8.62
N SER A 55 10.28 -2.16 9.04
CA SER A 55 9.30 -1.06 8.99
C SER A 55 9.38 -0.15 10.21
N THR A 56 9.04 1.12 10.02
CA THR A 56 9.05 2.17 11.04
C THR A 56 7.64 2.44 11.54
N CYS A 57 7.45 2.42 12.86
CA CYS A 57 6.20 2.81 13.51
C CYS A 57 6.07 4.34 13.50
N LEU A 58 5.09 4.89 12.79
CA LEU A 58 4.75 6.32 12.87
C LEU A 58 3.64 6.59 13.89
N ARG A 59 2.70 5.66 14.03
CA ARG A 59 1.68 5.67 15.07
C ARG A 59 1.41 4.25 15.54
N SER A 60 1.57 4.02 16.83
CA SER A 60 1.41 2.70 17.45
C SER A 60 -0.03 2.18 17.36
N GLY A 61 -0.18 0.87 17.47
CA GLY A 61 -1.46 0.18 17.46
C GLY A 61 -1.45 -1.03 16.55
N THR A 62 -2.57 -1.76 16.54
CA THR A 62 -2.78 -2.93 15.70
C THR A 62 -4.09 -2.82 14.94
N ALA A 63 -4.12 -3.32 13.72
CA ALA A 63 -5.32 -3.40 12.91
C ALA A 63 -5.41 -4.74 12.19
N SER A 64 -6.62 -5.21 11.94
CA SER A 64 -6.90 -6.36 11.08
C SER A 64 -7.95 -5.99 10.05
N GLY A 65 -7.78 -6.44 8.82
CA GLY A 65 -8.69 -6.16 7.72
C GLY A 65 -8.11 -6.63 6.39
N ALA A 66 -8.90 -6.52 5.32
CA ALA A 66 -8.38 -6.80 4.00
C ALA A 66 -7.32 -5.75 3.60
N LEU A 67 -6.20 -6.22 3.05
CA LEU A 67 -5.13 -5.34 2.56
C LEU A 67 -5.52 -4.76 1.20
N ILE A 68 -5.37 -3.45 1.05
CA ILE A 68 -5.60 -2.73 -0.21
C ILE A 68 -4.32 -1.98 -0.59
N PRO A 69 -3.40 -2.64 -1.32
CA PRO A 69 -2.18 -2.02 -1.80
C PRO A 69 -2.44 -1.24 -3.09
N VAL A 70 -2.12 0.05 -3.09
CA VAL A 70 -2.49 0.97 -4.19
C VAL A 70 -1.42 2.04 -4.44
N ASN A 71 -1.43 2.58 -5.65
CA ASN A 71 -0.81 3.86 -5.93
C ASN A 71 -1.76 4.99 -5.48
N LEU A 72 -1.24 5.96 -4.73
CA LEU A 72 -2.02 7.02 -4.09
C LEU A 72 -2.73 7.92 -5.11
N ALA A 73 -2.02 8.37 -6.15
CA ALA A 73 -2.59 9.22 -7.19
C ALA A 73 -3.74 8.53 -7.93
N LEU A 74 -3.58 7.23 -8.22
CA LEU A 74 -4.63 6.44 -8.87
C LEU A 74 -5.84 6.18 -7.94
N LEU A 75 -5.63 5.98 -6.64
CA LEU A 75 -6.74 5.92 -5.68
C LEU A 75 -7.50 7.24 -5.67
N CYS A 76 -6.80 8.37 -5.55
CA CYS A 76 -7.41 9.70 -5.55
C CYS A 76 -8.21 9.96 -6.83
N SER A 77 -7.76 9.48 -7.99
CA SER A 77 -8.48 9.63 -9.26
C SER A 77 -9.81 8.89 -9.33
N LEU A 78 -10.02 7.88 -8.49
CA LEU A 78 -11.25 7.09 -8.44
C LEU A 78 -12.26 7.60 -7.41
N LEU A 79 -11.87 8.53 -6.53
CA LEU A 79 -12.77 9.05 -5.49
C LEU A 79 -13.99 9.74 -6.11
N GLY A 80 -15.16 9.43 -5.56
CA GLY A 80 -16.44 9.94 -6.06
C GLY A 80 -16.93 9.28 -7.36
N THR A 81 -16.25 8.24 -7.86
CA THR A 81 -16.67 7.49 -9.04
C THR A 81 -17.31 6.15 -8.66
N PRO A 82 -18.03 5.47 -9.58
CA PRO A 82 -18.55 4.12 -9.34
C PRO A 82 -17.46 3.05 -9.14
N PHE A 83 -16.19 3.39 -9.32
CA PHE A 83 -15.02 2.51 -9.19
C PHE A 83 -14.24 2.75 -7.90
N GLN A 84 -14.71 3.66 -7.06
CA GLN A 84 -14.14 3.85 -5.73
C GLN A 84 -14.35 2.60 -4.88
N PRO A 85 -13.28 1.95 -4.36
CA PRO A 85 -13.46 0.81 -3.46
C PRO A 85 -14.01 1.28 -2.10
N ASP A 86 -14.79 0.42 -1.46
CA ASP A 86 -15.07 0.57 -0.04
C ASP A 86 -13.81 0.26 0.77
N LEU A 87 -13.32 1.25 1.51
CA LEU A 87 -12.11 1.16 2.32
C LEU A 87 -12.39 1.05 3.83
N ALA A 88 -13.66 1.06 4.24
CA ALA A 88 -14.03 0.97 5.65
C ALA A 88 -13.54 -0.36 6.26
N GLY A 89 -12.86 -0.27 7.41
CA GLY A 89 -12.29 -1.43 8.12
C GLY A 89 -11.14 -2.14 7.39
N LYS A 90 -10.54 -1.55 6.34
CA LYS A 90 -9.45 -2.15 5.59
C LYS A 90 -8.10 -1.57 5.98
N ILE A 91 -7.03 -2.31 5.70
CA ILE A 91 -5.66 -1.82 5.81
C ILE A 91 -5.29 -1.23 4.46
N LEU A 92 -5.16 0.10 4.41
CA LEU A 92 -4.76 0.82 3.20
C LEU A 92 -3.23 0.88 3.15
N LEU A 93 -2.63 0.34 2.08
CA LEU A 93 -1.20 0.46 1.80
C LEU A 93 -1.00 1.33 0.57
N VAL A 94 -0.38 2.50 0.75
CA VAL A 94 -0.17 3.47 -0.32
C VAL A 94 1.30 3.61 -0.69
N GLU A 95 1.57 3.83 -1.96
CA GLU A 95 2.87 4.17 -2.53
C GLU A 95 2.69 5.21 -3.65
N ASP A 96 3.74 5.90 -4.05
CA ASP A 96 3.71 6.72 -5.25
C ASP A 96 5.10 6.93 -5.87
N VAL A 97 5.13 7.51 -7.07
CA VAL A 97 6.37 7.78 -7.80
C VAL A 97 6.27 9.11 -8.55
N TRP A 98 7.36 9.93 -8.50
CA TRP A 98 7.48 11.20 -9.22
C TRP A 98 6.46 12.29 -8.77
N GLU A 99 5.83 12.15 -7.61
CA GLU A 99 4.95 13.16 -7.07
C GLU A 99 5.71 14.11 -6.13
N ALA A 100 5.60 15.41 -6.37
CA ALA A 100 6.21 16.41 -5.50
C ALA A 100 5.53 16.44 -4.11
N PRO A 101 6.23 16.83 -3.02
CA PRO A 101 5.68 16.83 -1.66
C PRO A 101 4.32 17.54 -1.52
N TYR A 102 4.14 18.72 -2.16
CA TYR A 102 2.87 19.45 -2.11
C TYR A 102 1.72 18.71 -2.80
N ARG A 103 1.99 17.79 -3.75
CA ARG A 103 0.95 16.96 -4.37
C ARG A 103 0.57 15.82 -3.46
N LEU A 104 1.55 15.22 -2.77
CA LEU A 104 1.28 14.20 -1.75
C LEU A 104 0.43 14.77 -0.62
N ASP A 105 0.78 15.95 -0.09
CA ASP A 105 -0.02 16.67 0.92
C ASP A 105 -1.46 16.88 0.46
N ARG A 106 -1.64 17.33 -0.78
CA ARG A 106 -2.97 17.51 -1.40
C ARG A 106 -3.77 16.21 -1.49
N MET A 107 -3.11 15.10 -1.89
CA MET A 107 -3.76 13.78 -2.00
C MET A 107 -4.14 13.21 -0.61
N PHE A 108 -3.28 13.32 0.39
CA PHE A 108 -3.64 12.91 1.75
C PHE A 108 -4.74 13.81 2.34
N THR A 109 -4.71 15.12 2.07
CA THR A 109 -5.83 16.02 2.40
C THR A 109 -7.11 15.60 1.70
N GLN A 110 -7.07 15.19 0.43
CA GLN A 110 -8.25 14.68 -0.27
C GLN A 110 -8.80 13.40 0.37
N LEU A 111 -7.95 12.44 0.77
CA LEU A 111 -8.39 11.25 1.52
C LEU A 111 -9.05 11.63 2.86
N ARG A 112 -8.49 12.60 3.56
CA ARG A 112 -9.07 13.13 4.81
C ARG A 112 -10.46 13.73 4.58
N LEU A 113 -10.60 14.64 3.61
CA LEU A 113 -11.86 15.31 3.30
C LEU A 113 -12.93 14.37 2.74
N ALA A 114 -12.51 13.30 2.05
CA ALA A 114 -13.40 12.23 1.61
C ALA A 114 -13.84 11.27 2.74
N GLY A 115 -13.37 11.46 3.99
CA GLY A 115 -13.70 10.61 5.14
C GLY A 115 -13.01 9.22 5.13
N ILE A 116 -12.11 8.99 4.19
CA ILE A 116 -11.43 7.67 4.07
C ILE A 116 -10.56 7.41 5.29
N LEU A 117 -9.77 8.42 5.72
CA LEU A 117 -8.89 8.28 6.87
C LEU A 117 -9.63 8.09 8.21
N ASP A 118 -10.94 8.34 8.24
CA ASP A 118 -11.80 8.12 9.41
C ASP A 118 -12.30 6.67 9.50
N THR A 119 -12.31 5.94 8.38
CA THR A 119 -12.96 4.63 8.27
C THR A 119 -12.00 3.46 8.07
N ILE A 120 -10.77 3.71 7.59
CA ILE A 120 -9.76 2.64 7.46
C ILE A 120 -9.36 2.08 8.82
N ALA A 121 -9.02 0.78 8.87
CA ALA A 121 -8.53 0.13 10.08
C ALA A 121 -7.04 0.44 10.35
N GLY A 122 -6.23 0.61 9.32
CA GLY A 122 -4.80 0.90 9.42
C GLY A 122 -4.26 1.51 8.14
N LEU A 123 -3.17 2.25 8.26
CA LEU A 123 -2.44 2.86 7.14
C LEU A 123 -1.02 2.31 7.09
N ALA A 124 -0.60 1.82 5.93
CA ALA A 124 0.78 1.42 5.66
C ALA A 124 1.35 2.25 4.50
N LEU A 125 2.63 2.60 4.60
CA LEU A 125 3.33 3.38 3.58
C LEU A 125 4.38 2.50 2.91
N GLY A 126 4.27 2.37 1.60
CA GLY A 126 5.27 1.77 0.72
C GLY A 126 6.35 2.78 0.31
N ALA A 127 6.95 2.55 -0.85
CA ALA A 127 7.97 3.43 -1.39
C ALA A 127 7.33 4.68 -2.05
N PHE A 128 7.87 5.86 -1.72
CA PHE A 128 7.56 7.12 -2.40
C PHE A 128 8.79 7.53 -3.21
N THR A 129 8.97 6.80 -4.31
CA THR A 129 10.20 6.86 -5.11
C THR A 129 10.28 8.16 -5.92
N LYS A 130 11.38 8.92 -5.73
CA LYS A 130 11.62 10.22 -6.40
C LYS A 130 10.55 11.27 -6.11
N CYS A 131 9.88 11.15 -4.96
CA CYS A 131 8.90 12.13 -4.50
C CYS A 131 9.54 13.23 -3.63
N PHE A 132 10.67 12.91 -2.99
CA PHE A 132 11.40 13.81 -2.10
C PHE A 132 12.81 14.01 -2.67
N VAL A 133 12.96 14.98 -3.58
CA VAL A 133 14.27 15.34 -4.15
C VAL A 133 14.88 16.50 -3.37
N PRO A 134 16.19 16.47 -3.05
CA PRO A 134 16.82 17.43 -2.15
C PRO A 134 16.61 18.90 -2.52
N GLU A 135 16.55 19.21 -3.83
CA GLU A 135 16.38 20.57 -4.34
C GLU A 135 14.99 21.16 -4.01
N GLU A 136 13.97 20.31 -3.82
CA GLU A 136 12.59 20.71 -3.51
C GLU A 136 12.28 20.66 -2.01
N MET A 137 13.17 20.05 -1.20
CA MET A 137 12.91 19.78 0.21
C MET A 137 13.28 20.90 1.18
N ALA A 138 14.01 21.93 0.76
CA ALA A 138 14.56 22.93 1.69
C ALA A 138 13.50 23.62 2.58
N ASN A 139 12.22 23.63 2.18
CA ASN A 139 11.11 24.20 2.92
C ASN A 139 9.80 23.37 2.79
N SER A 140 9.91 22.09 2.44
CA SER A 140 8.75 21.20 2.29
C SER A 140 8.71 20.19 3.43
N PRO A 141 7.52 19.83 3.95
CA PRO A 141 7.41 18.75 4.93
C PRO A 141 7.85 17.43 4.30
N ASP A 142 8.38 16.53 5.11
CA ASP A 142 8.66 15.17 4.70
C ASP A 142 7.39 14.31 4.63
N LEU A 143 7.53 13.05 4.18
CA LEU A 143 6.38 12.15 4.05
C LEU A 143 5.68 11.90 5.39
N GLU A 144 6.45 11.74 6.46
CA GLU A 144 5.93 11.39 7.78
C GLU A 144 5.12 12.56 8.35
N GLU A 145 5.63 13.78 8.19
CA GLU A 145 4.93 15.01 8.59
C GLU A 145 3.62 15.18 7.81
N ILE A 146 3.63 15.00 6.47
CA ILE A 146 2.42 15.06 5.63
C ILE A 146 1.37 14.05 6.09
N VAL A 147 1.79 12.80 6.31
CA VAL A 147 0.88 11.72 6.69
C VAL A 147 0.31 11.95 8.09
N LEU A 148 1.16 12.29 9.07
CA LEU A 148 0.72 12.50 10.44
C LEU A 148 -0.19 13.72 10.58
N ASP A 149 0.04 14.80 9.81
CA ASP A 149 -0.87 15.94 9.76
C ASP A 149 -2.23 15.53 9.18
N ALA A 150 -2.25 14.81 8.06
CA ALA A 150 -3.49 14.32 7.46
C ALA A 150 -4.27 13.38 8.38
N MET A 151 -3.56 12.53 9.13
CA MET A 151 -4.15 11.62 10.11
C MET A 151 -4.69 12.36 11.35
N GLY A 152 -4.12 13.51 11.74
CA GLY A 152 -4.55 14.26 12.92
C GLY A 152 -4.59 13.38 14.18
N ASP A 153 -5.63 13.53 15.01
CA ASP A 153 -5.80 12.78 16.28
C ASP A 153 -6.47 11.40 16.11
N ARG A 154 -6.62 10.88 14.89
CA ARG A 154 -7.25 9.58 14.64
C ARG A 154 -6.45 8.45 15.26
N ASN A 155 -7.13 7.55 15.96
CA ASN A 155 -6.51 6.38 16.58
C ASN A 155 -6.39 5.22 15.57
N VAL A 156 -5.71 5.47 14.45
CA VAL A 156 -5.44 4.49 13.38
C VAL A 156 -3.94 4.21 13.36
N PRO A 157 -3.49 2.95 13.46
CA PRO A 157 -2.07 2.62 13.42
C PRO A 157 -1.47 2.98 12.04
N VAL A 158 -0.24 3.53 12.07
CA VAL A 158 0.49 3.94 10.85
C VAL A 158 1.87 3.30 10.85
N LEU A 159 2.18 2.56 9.79
CA LEU A 159 3.45 1.86 9.57
C LEU A 159 4.09 2.33 8.26
N SER A 160 5.37 2.72 8.29
CA SER A 160 6.15 3.16 7.13
C SER A 160 7.24 2.16 6.77
N GLY A 161 7.72 2.21 5.52
CA GLY A 161 8.87 1.41 5.07
C GLY A 161 8.51 0.02 4.54
N ILE A 162 7.26 -0.20 4.11
CA ILE A 162 6.91 -1.45 3.43
C ILE A 162 7.60 -1.50 2.06
N GLY A 163 8.29 -2.60 1.76
CA GLY A 163 9.02 -2.81 0.50
C GLY A 163 8.11 -3.04 -0.71
N TYR A 164 7.12 -2.17 -0.89
CA TYR A 164 6.11 -2.21 -1.95
C TYR A 164 6.09 -0.89 -2.73
N GLY A 165 5.78 -0.93 -4.02
CA GLY A 165 5.67 0.24 -4.88
C GLY A 165 6.74 0.31 -5.97
N HIS A 166 7.01 1.49 -6.52
CA HIS A 166 7.95 1.73 -7.62
C HIS A 166 9.41 1.73 -7.14
N MET A 167 9.89 0.59 -6.70
CA MET A 167 11.26 0.37 -6.22
C MET A 167 11.84 -0.93 -6.78
N PRO A 168 13.18 -1.09 -6.84
CA PRO A 168 13.79 -2.36 -7.18
C PRO A 168 13.42 -3.46 -6.16
N ASP A 169 13.31 -4.70 -6.64
CA ASP A 169 13.06 -5.89 -5.82
C ASP A 169 11.89 -5.74 -4.83
N ARG A 170 10.77 -5.19 -5.32
CA ARG A 170 9.54 -4.92 -4.56
C ARG A 170 8.80 -6.19 -4.17
N LEU A 171 7.99 -6.10 -3.14
CA LEU A 171 7.01 -7.13 -2.80
C LEU A 171 5.90 -7.18 -3.86
N VAL A 172 5.45 -8.39 -4.20
CA VAL A 172 4.13 -8.60 -4.79
C VAL A 172 3.16 -8.90 -3.66
N LEU A 173 2.05 -8.16 -3.62
CA LEU A 173 1.07 -8.27 -2.56
C LEU A 173 -0.33 -8.56 -3.11
N PRO A 174 -1.15 -9.34 -2.38
CA PRO A 174 -2.53 -9.56 -2.75
C PRO A 174 -3.40 -8.37 -2.33
N MET A 175 -4.35 -7.99 -3.18
CA MET A 175 -5.39 -7.01 -2.89
C MET A 175 -6.65 -7.72 -2.42
N GLY A 176 -7.22 -7.30 -1.30
CA GLY A 176 -8.48 -7.84 -0.79
C GLY A 176 -8.36 -9.04 0.14
N VAL A 177 -7.15 -9.43 0.53
CA VAL A 177 -6.86 -10.60 1.38
C VAL A 177 -6.71 -10.17 2.84
N ALA A 178 -7.23 -10.97 3.77
CA ALA A 178 -7.13 -10.70 5.20
C ALA A 178 -5.67 -10.56 5.66
N SER A 179 -5.40 -9.49 6.39
CA SER A 179 -4.08 -9.10 6.83
C SER A 179 -4.12 -8.48 8.22
N ARG A 180 -2.96 -8.43 8.87
CA ARG A 180 -2.76 -7.75 10.17
C ARG A 180 -1.62 -6.76 10.06
N LEU A 181 -1.88 -5.54 10.48
CA LEU A 181 -0.91 -4.49 10.71
C LEU A 181 -0.65 -4.38 12.21
N ASP A 182 0.58 -4.58 12.63
CA ASP A 182 1.05 -4.31 13.99
C ASP A 182 2.13 -3.22 13.89
N ALA A 183 1.69 -1.97 13.95
CA ALA A 183 2.59 -0.84 13.83
C ALA A 183 3.55 -0.76 15.03
N SER A 184 3.11 -1.18 16.22
CA SER A 184 3.96 -1.20 17.41
C SER A 184 5.12 -2.18 17.30
N ALA A 185 4.91 -3.31 16.62
CA ALA A 185 5.93 -4.32 16.35
C ALA A 185 6.66 -4.11 15.01
N GLY A 186 6.27 -3.11 14.21
CA GLY A 186 6.84 -2.88 12.87
C GLY A 186 6.48 -3.96 11.85
N GLN A 187 5.29 -4.56 11.94
CA GLN A 187 4.94 -5.75 11.17
C GLN A 187 3.67 -5.59 10.34
N LEU A 188 3.75 -6.04 9.07
CA LEU A 188 2.60 -6.34 8.24
C LEU A 188 2.60 -7.84 7.90
N THR A 189 1.49 -8.52 8.16
CA THR A 189 1.34 -9.96 7.97
C THR A 189 0.13 -10.27 7.09
N ILE A 190 0.33 -11.05 6.04
CA ILE A 190 -0.74 -11.60 5.21
C ILE A 190 -1.22 -12.90 5.85
N LEU A 191 -2.51 -13.00 6.13
CA LEU A 191 -3.10 -14.08 6.96
C LEU A 191 -3.78 -15.18 6.13
N GLU A 192 -4.11 -14.91 4.86
CA GLU A 192 -4.81 -15.84 3.98
C GLU A 192 -4.04 -16.02 2.67
N PRO A 193 -4.15 -17.17 2.00
CA PRO A 193 -3.63 -17.36 0.66
C PRO A 193 -4.39 -16.48 -0.35
N ALA A 194 -3.73 -16.11 -1.44
CA ALA A 194 -4.35 -15.35 -2.53
C ALA A 194 -5.07 -16.27 -3.54
N VAL A 195 -4.71 -17.54 -3.58
CA VAL A 195 -5.26 -18.57 -4.48
C VAL A 195 -5.55 -19.84 -3.70
N ASP A 196 -6.54 -20.57 -4.18
CA ASP A 196 -6.79 -21.96 -3.77
C ASP A 196 -6.26 -22.87 -4.88
N VAL A 197 -5.26 -23.67 -4.56
CA VAL A 197 -4.62 -24.60 -5.50
C VAL A 197 -5.11 -26.00 -5.11
N SER A 198 -6.39 -26.29 -5.43
CA SER A 198 -7.02 -27.61 -5.27
C SER A 198 -6.79 -28.48 -6.49
#